data_27ebddfd9a5d01435a7e5af781cac3f9
#
_entry.id   27ebddfd9a5d01435a7e5af781cac3f9
#
_cell.length_a   1.000
_cell.length_b   1.000
_cell.length_c   1.000
_cell.angle_alpha   90.00
_cell.angle_beta   90.00
_cell.angle_gamma   90.00
#
_symmetry.space_group_name_H-M   'P 1'
#
loop_
_entity.id
_entity.type
_entity.pdbx_description
1 polymer ?
#
loop_
_entity_poly.entity_id
_entity_poly.type
_entity_poly.pdbx_seq_one_letter_code
_entity_poly.pdbx_strand_id
1 'polypeptide(L)'
;MAKQSGGNTAQRVEALVRPTVEGMGLRLWDVVFEKEGPDWYLRVLIDKDGTMDTDTCADVSHVLDPILDEADPIDQSYYLEVGSPGLGRKLTRPEHYEALKGQKIRVKLIRPNADGVREFSGILTGREGSTVTVNTDAGAVTFEVNAASSVNLCDDEDLFD
;
A
#
# COMPACT_ATOMS: atom_id res chain seq x y z
N MET A 1 -5.84 17.44 21.96
CA MET A 1 -5.58 16.54 21.64
C MET A 1 -4.88 16.41 20.58
N ALA A 2 -4.26 15.74 20.56
CA ALA A 2 -3.46 15.70 19.65
C ALA A 2 -4.05 15.47 18.46
N LYS A 3 -3.84 16.13 17.74
CA LYS A 3 -4.23 16.12 16.68
C LYS A 3 -3.84 15.24 16.02
N GLN A 4 -4.19 14.92 15.43
CA GLN A 4 -4.01 13.96 14.84
C GLN A 4 -2.97 13.80 14.06
N SER A 5 -2.34 12.70 14.11
CA SER A 5 -1.35 12.32 13.16
C SER A 5 -2.05 12.03 11.86
N GLY A 6 -1.29 12.04 10.80
CA GLY A 6 -1.81 11.67 9.50
C GLY A 6 -2.38 10.27 9.49
N GLY A 7 -1.84 9.39 10.36
CA GLY A 7 -2.33 8.02 10.43
C GLY A 7 -3.79 7.92 10.85
N ASN A 8 -4.19 8.68 11.86
CA ASN A 8 -5.58 8.68 12.29
C ASN A 8 -6.51 9.24 11.23
N THR A 9 -6.09 10.28 10.57
CA THR A 9 -6.88 10.87 9.48
C THR A 9 -7.04 9.88 8.35
N ALA A 10 -5.96 9.22 7.96
CA ALA A 10 -6.00 8.24 6.88
C ALA A 10 -6.95 7.09 7.22
N GLN A 11 -6.95 6.64 8.47
CA GLN A 11 -7.84 5.56 8.88
C GLN A 11 -9.30 5.96 8.81
N ARG A 12 -9.62 7.19 9.20
CA ARG A 12 -10.99 7.68 9.12
C ARG A 12 -11.45 7.81 7.67
N VAL A 13 -10.58 8.31 6.81
CA VAL A 13 -10.90 8.44 5.40
C VAL A 13 -11.06 7.04 4.78
N GLU A 14 -10.20 6.11 5.15
CA GLU A 14 -10.28 4.76 4.64
C GLU A 14 -11.64 4.14 4.94
N ALA A 15 -12.12 4.30 6.18
CA ALA A 15 -13.42 3.75 6.57
C ALA A 15 -14.55 4.38 5.76
N LEU A 16 -14.42 5.67 5.42
CA LEU A 16 -15.43 6.36 4.64
C LEU A 16 -15.46 5.91 3.19
N VAL A 17 -14.31 5.70 2.58
CA VAL A 17 -14.24 5.50 1.13
C VAL A 17 -14.20 4.04 0.72
N ARG A 18 -13.82 3.14 1.63
CA ARG A 18 -13.68 1.72 1.29
C ARG A 18 -14.97 1.11 0.70
N PRO A 19 -16.14 1.30 1.30
CA PRO A 19 -17.34 0.69 0.72
C PRO A 19 -17.61 1.17 -0.70
N THR A 20 -17.35 2.44 -0.97
CA THR A 20 -17.57 3.00 -2.30
C THR A 20 -16.59 2.43 -3.31
N VAL A 21 -15.30 2.38 -2.95
CA VAL A 21 -14.28 1.85 -3.84
C VAL A 21 -14.55 0.39 -4.15
N GLU A 22 -14.89 -0.40 -3.13
CA GLU A 22 -15.16 -1.81 -3.33
C GLU A 22 -16.45 -2.02 -4.13
N GLY A 23 -17.44 -1.15 -3.92
CA GLY A 23 -18.67 -1.21 -4.69
C GLY A 23 -18.48 -0.90 -6.17
N MET A 24 -17.39 -0.26 -6.52
CA MET A 24 -17.05 0.01 -7.91
C MET A 24 -16.22 -1.13 -8.53
N GLY A 25 -16.03 -2.22 -7.79
CA GLY A 25 -15.27 -3.36 -8.29
C GLY A 25 -13.77 -3.19 -8.16
N LEU A 26 -13.33 -2.28 -7.31
CA LEU A 26 -11.91 -1.98 -7.16
C LEU A 26 -11.44 -2.39 -5.78
N ARG A 27 -10.12 -2.52 -5.64
CA ARG A 27 -9.50 -2.81 -4.35
C ARG A 27 -8.89 -1.52 -3.80
N LEU A 28 -9.21 -1.20 -2.55
CA LEU A 28 -8.57 -0.06 -1.90
C LEU A 28 -7.22 -0.53 -1.38
N TRP A 29 -6.13 -0.10 -2.03
CA TRP A 29 -4.80 -0.56 -1.65
C TRP A 29 -4.29 0.15 -0.42
N ASP A 30 -4.43 1.47 -0.39
CA ASP A 30 -3.96 2.25 0.76
C ASP A 30 -4.58 3.64 0.73
N VAL A 31 -4.56 4.29 1.88
CA VAL A 31 -4.92 5.70 2.00
C VAL A 31 -3.81 6.37 2.79
N VAL A 32 -3.24 7.42 2.22
CA VAL A 32 -2.13 8.15 2.82
C VAL A 32 -2.51 9.62 2.92
N PHE A 33 -2.30 10.21 4.08
CA PHE A 33 -2.51 11.64 4.27
C PHE A 33 -1.21 12.24 4.77
N GLU A 34 -0.55 13.05 3.97
CA GLU A 34 0.76 13.55 4.30
C GLU A 34 0.97 14.96 3.79
N LYS A 35 1.86 15.67 4.44
CA LYS A 35 2.21 17.02 4.08
C LYS A 35 3.48 17.01 3.24
N GLU A 36 3.44 17.68 2.11
CA GLU A 36 4.61 17.86 1.26
C GLU A 36 4.79 19.35 1.00
N GLY A 37 5.89 19.91 1.51
CA GLY A 37 6.07 21.33 1.45
C GLY A 37 5.00 22.03 2.26
N PRO A 38 4.34 23.05 1.69
CA PRO A 38 3.28 23.75 2.42
C PRO A 38 1.90 23.07 2.33
N ASP A 39 1.77 22.04 1.50
CA ASP A 39 0.45 21.49 1.17
C ASP A 39 0.25 20.10 1.73
N TRP A 40 -1.01 19.78 2.03
CA TRP A 40 -1.42 18.46 2.45
C TRP A 40 -2.00 17.69 1.27
N TYR A 41 -1.72 16.40 1.21
CA TYR A 41 -2.20 15.53 0.15
C TYR A 41 -2.89 14.32 0.74
N LEU A 42 -4.10 14.07 0.28
CA LEU A 42 -4.82 12.84 0.59
C LEU A 42 -4.70 11.94 -0.64
N ARG A 43 -3.97 10.85 -0.50
CA ARG A 43 -3.75 9.94 -1.61
C ARG A 43 -4.52 8.67 -1.37
N VAL A 44 -5.41 8.36 -2.30
CA VAL A 44 -6.20 7.14 -2.27
C VAL A 44 -5.65 6.24 -3.36
N LEU A 45 -5.04 5.13 -2.95
CA LEU A 45 -4.41 4.21 -3.89
C LEU A 45 -5.35 3.05 -4.14
N ILE A 46 -5.75 2.89 -5.39
CA ILE A 46 -6.72 1.87 -5.80
C ILE A 46 -6.07 0.89 -6.77
N ASP A 47 -6.59 -0.31 -6.80
CA ASP A 47 -6.06 -1.37 -7.63
C ASP A 47 -7.23 -2.13 -8.23
N LYS A 48 -7.00 -2.78 -9.37
CA LYS A 48 -8.01 -3.63 -9.98
C LYS A 48 -7.30 -4.71 -10.77
N ASP A 49 -8.04 -5.75 -11.08
CA ASP A 49 -7.52 -6.79 -11.95
C ASP A 49 -7.36 -6.20 -13.35
N GLY A 50 -6.23 -6.50 -13.97
CA GLY A 50 -5.92 -5.93 -15.27
C GLY A 50 -5.20 -4.61 -15.15
N THR A 51 -5.35 -3.75 -16.13
CA THR A 51 -4.61 -2.50 -16.20
C THR A 51 -5.43 -1.35 -15.61
N MET A 52 -4.82 -0.60 -14.71
CA MET A 52 -5.42 0.61 -14.18
C MET A 52 -5.27 1.72 -15.20
N ASP A 53 -6.29 2.55 -15.35
CA ASP A 53 -6.23 3.68 -16.27
C ASP A 53 -6.64 4.98 -15.59
N THR A 54 -6.37 6.10 -16.26
CA THR A 54 -6.67 7.41 -15.74
C THR A 54 -8.16 7.65 -15.61
N ASP A 55 -8.96 7.09 -16.49
CA ASP A 55 -10.41 7.27 -16.45
C ASP A 55 -11.01 6.65 -15.20
N THR A 56 -10.52 5.48 -14.79
CA THR A 56 -10.97 4.83 -13.57
C THR A 56 -10.61 5.69 -12.35
N CYS A 57 -9.39 6.22 -12.33
CA CYS A 57 -8.97 7.07 -11.23
C CYS A 57 -9.80 8.35 -11.17
N ALA A 58 -10.11 8.94 -12.31
CA ALA A 58 -10.94 10.13 -12.36
C ALA A 58 -12.37 9.84 -11.89
N ASP A 59 -12.93 8.70 -12.28
CA ASP A 59 -14.26 8.31 -11.84
C ASP A 59 -14.32 8.16 -10.33
N VAL A 60 -13.31 7.52 -9.75
CA VAL A 60 -13.25 7.34 -8.29
C VAL A 60 -13.15 8.71 -7.61
N SER A 61 -12.29 9.58 -8.13
CA SER A 61 -12.13 10.92 -7.57
C SER A 61 -13.44 11.68 -7.56
N HIS A 62 -14.19 11.63 -8.66
CA HIS A 62 -15.48 12.31 -8.75
C HIS A 62 -16.49 11.76 -7.75
N VAL A 63 -16.48 10.44 -7.52
CA VAL A 63 -17.40 9.84 -6.58
C VAL A 63 -17.01 10.15 -5.13
N LEU A 64 -15.71 10.19 -4.85
CA LEU A 64 -15.24 10.42 -3.49
C LEU A 64 -15.35 11.87 -3.04
N ASP A 65 -15.26 12.82 -3.97
CA ASP A 65 -15.31 14.24 -3.61
C ASP A 65 -16.54 14.61 -2.76
N PRO A 66 -17.77 14.28 -3.19
CA PRO A 66 -18.93 14.65 -2.36
C PRO A 66 -18.98 13.88 -1.04
N ILE A 67 -18.47 12.66 -1.01
CA ILE A 67 -18.44 11.88 0.22
C ILE A 67 -17.52 12.57 1.23
N LEU A 68 -16.35 13.00 0.78
CA LEU A 68 -15.39 13.67 1.66
C LEU A 68 -15.88 15.06 2.06
N ASP A 69 -16.52 15.77 1.14
CA ASP A 69 -17.06 17.09 1.45
C ASP A 69 -18.13 17.02 2.53
N GLU A 70 -19.01 16.04 2.43
CA GLU A 70 -20.11 15.92 3.38
C GLU A 70 -19.63 15.47 4.75
N ALA A 71 -18.75 14.47 4.78
CA ALA A 71 -18.25 13.93 6.05
C ALA A 71 -17.22 14.85 6.70
N ASP A 72 -16.49 15.61 5.88
CA ASP A 72 -15.50 16.59 6.34
C ASP A 72 -14.54 16.00 7.39
N PRO A 73 -13.85 14.90 7.07
CA PRO A 73 -13.01 14.23 8.07
C PRO A 73 -11.66 14.88 8.29
N ILE A 74 -11.30 15.89 7.48
CA ILE A 74 -9.98 16.48 7.49
C ILE A 74 -10.12 17.98 7.78
N ASP A 75 -9.42 18.45 8.80
CA ASP A 75 -9.49 19.84 9.19
C ASP A 75 -8.69 20.77 8.29
N GLN A 76 -7.59 20.26 7.75
CA GLN A 76 -6.71 21.06 6.90
C GLN A 76 -7.24 21.10 5.48
N SER A 77 -6.85 22.13 4.74
CA SER A 77 -7.05 22.14 3.30
C SER A 77 -6.11 21.08 2.69
N TYR A 78 -6.58 20.37 1.69
CA TYR A 78 -5.79 19.30 1.10
C TYR A 78 -6.15 19.09 -0.36
N TYR A 79 -5.27 18.41 -1.06
CA TYR A 79 -5.51 17.99 -2.43
C TYR A 79 -5.80 16.51 -2.43
N LEU A 80 -6.86 16.10 -3.14
CA LEU A 80 -7.21 14.69 -3.29
C LEU A 80 -6.53 14.15 -4.54
N GLU A 81 -5.76 13.09 -4.38
CA GLU A 81 -5.15 12.37 -5.49
C GLU A 81 -5.58 10.94 -5.45
N VAL A 82 -6.13 10.44 -6.54
CA VAL A 82 -6.52 9.04 -6.68
C VAL A 82 -5.61 8.43 -7.73
N GLY A 83 -4.97 7.34 -7.38
CA GLY A 83 -4.05 6.70 -8.30
C GLY A 83 -3.83 5.25 -7.98
N SER A 84 -2.99 4.62 -8.77
CA SER A 84 -2.59 3.23 -8.56
C SER A 84 -1.30 3.21 -7.74
N PRO A 85 -1.06 2.13 -6.96
CA PRO A 85 0.23 2.03 -6.26
C PRO A 85 1.43 1.87 -7.18
N GLY A 86 1.19 1.51 -8.46
CA GLY A 86 2.28 1.44 -9.42
C GLY A 86 3.11 0.19 -9.32
N LEU A 87 4.19 0.15 -10.10
CA LEU A 87 5.14 -0.96 -10.06
C LEU A 87 6.01 -0.83 -8.81
N GLY A 88 6.47 -1.96 -8.29
CA GLY A 88 7.31 -1.96 -7.11
C GLY A 88 6.59 -1.47 -5.86
N ARG A 89 5.27 -1.63 -5.83
CA ARG A 89 4.45 -1.13 -4.71
C ARG A 89 4.92 -1.70 -3.39
N LYS A 90 4.76 -0.92 -2.33
CA LYS A 90 5.17 -1.35 -1.00
C LYS A 90 4.07 -2.14 -0.33
N LEU A 91 4.48 -3.17 0.42
CA LEU A 91 3.58 -3.93 1.27
C LEU A 91 3.70 -3.37 2.68
N THR A 92 2.68 -2.64 3.11
CA THR A 92 2.72 -1.96 4.40
C THR A 92 1.61 -2.40 5.35
N ARG A 93 0.66 -3.23 4.88
CA ARG A 93 -0.46 -3.69 5.69
C ARG A 93 -0.63 -5.19 5.57
N PRO A 94 -1.25 -5.83 6.56
CA PRO A 94 -1.46 -7.29 6.48
C PRO A 94 -2.21 -7.72 5.22
N GLU A 95 -3.20 -6.95 4.79
CA GLU A 95 -3.96 -7.31 3.60
C GLU A 95 -3.14 -7.24 2.32
N HIS A 96 -2.03 -6.48 2.33
CA HIS A 96 -1.15 -6.44 1.17
C HIS A 96 -0.48 -7.79 0.97
N TYR A 97 -0.09 -8.45 2.06
CA TYR A 97 0.53 -9.76 1.99
C TYR A 97 -0.45 -10.81 1.51
N GLU A 98 -1.71 -10.69 1.91
CA GLU A 98 -2.72 -11.61 1.45
C GLU A 98 -2.99 -11.43 -0.05
N ALA A 99 -3.08 -10.17 -0.49
CA ALA A 99 -3.37 -9.86 -1.89
C ALA A 99 -2.26 -10.31 -2.83
N LEU A 100 -1.00 -10.28 -2.36
CA LEU A 100 0.15 -10.59 -3.21
C LEU A 100 0.74 -11.97 -2.95
N LYS A 101 0.00 -12.82 -2.25
CA LYS A 101 0.45 -14.18 -2.02
C LYS A 101 0.66 -14.88 -3.37
N GLY A 102 1.80 -15.55 -3.50
CA GLY A 102 2.16 -16.20 -4.77
C GLY A 102 2.94 -15.32 -5.71
N GLN A 103 3.14 -14.06 -5.37
CA GLN A 103 3.88 -13.13 -6.21
C GLN A 103 5.29 -12.96 -5.68
N LYS A 104 6.18 -12.50 -6.55
CA LYS A 104 7.57 -12.27 -6.16
C LYS A 104 7.70 -10.94 -5.45
N ILE A 105 8.36 -10.93 -4.31
CA ILE A 105 8.59 -9.71 -3.53
C ILE A 105 10.09 -9.58 -3.24
N ARG A 106 10.50 -8.34 -2.96
CA ARG A 106 11.86 -8.01 -2.55
C ARG A 106 11.82 -7.48 -1.14
N VAL A 107 12.68 -8.02 -0.29
CA VAL A 107 12.74 -7.66 1.12
C VAL A 107 14.09 -7.04 1.42
N LYS A 108 14.09 -5.87 2.05
CA LYS A 108 15.30 -5.24 2.57
C LYS A 108 15.22 -5.22 4.08
N LEU A 109 16.19 -5.83 4.71
CA LEU A 109 16.23 -5.90 6.17
C LEU A 109 16.99 -4.71 6.73
N ILE A 110 16.61 -4.29 7.94
CA ILE A 110 17.31 -3.21 8.62
C ILE A 110 18.73 -3.66 8.95
N ARG A 111 18.86 -4.93 9.36
CA ARG A 111 20.16 -5.52 9.68
C ARG A 111 20.30 -6.85 8.97
N PRO A 112 21.52 -7.27 8.63
CA PRO A 112 21.69 -8.58 8.02
C PRO A 112 21.14 -9.68 8.91
N ASN A 113 20.63 -10.74 8.30
CA ASN A 113 20.13 -11.90 9.04
C ASN A 113 21.31 -12.78 9.48
N ALA A 114 21.00 -13.97 10.01
CA ALA A 114 22.02 -14.87 10.53
C ALA A 114 23.03 -15.28 9.48
N ASP A 115 22.62 -15.29 8.21
CA ASP A 115 23.50 -15.66 7.10
C ASP A 115 24.24 -14.46 6.52
N GLY A 116 24.10 -13.28 7.11
CA GLY A 116 24.75 -12.08 6.61
C GLY A 116 24.03 -11.43 5.44
N VAL A 117 22.81 -11.84 5.15
CA VAL A 117 22.03 -11.34 4.02
C VAL A 117 21.14 -10.20 4.49
N ARG A 118 21.18 -9.09 3.77
CA ARG A 118 20.36 -7.93 4.10
C ARG A 118 19.24 -7.70 3.12
N GLU A 119 19.37 -8.21 1.90
CA GLU A 119 18.35 -8.04 0.88
C GLU A 119 18.16 -9.39 0.17
N PHE A 120 16.90 -9.77 -0.04
CA PHE A 120 16.60 -10.99 -0.77
C PHE A 120 15.25 -10.85 -1.45
N SER A 121 14.98 -11.74 -2.40
CA SER A 121 13.70 -11.77 -3.09
C SER A 121 13.25 -13.21 -3.25
N GLY A 122 11.96 -13.40 -3.41
CA GLY A 122 11.37 -14.70 -3.60
C GLY A 122 9.85 -14.60 -3.65
N ILE A 123 9.21 -15.77 -3.68
CA ILE A 123 7.76 -15.83 -3.79
C ILE A 123 7.15 -15.75 -2.39
N LEU A 124 6.23 -14.79 -2.22
CA LEU A 124 5.55 -14.64 -0.95
C LEU A 124 4.61 -15.81 -0.72
N THR A 125 4.84 -16.57 0.34
CA THR A 125 3.98 -17.72 0.64
C THR A 125 2.92 -17.38 1.67
N GLY A 126 3.16 -16.42 2.55
CA GLY A 126 2.13 -16.00 3.49
C GLY A 126 2.69 -15.21 4.64
N ARG A 127 1.77 -14.76 5.48
CA ARG A 127 2.11 -14.01 6.68
C ARG A 127 1.24 -14.53 7.82
N GLU A 128 1.86 -14.79 8.96
CA GLU A 128 1.15 -15.17 10.17
C GLU A 128 1.55 -14.20 11.25
N GLY A 129 0.61 -13.39 11.72
CA GLY A 129 0.95 -12.35 12.68
C GLY A 129 1.95 -11.38 12.08
N SER A 130 3.12 -11.27 12.69
CA SER A 130 4.18 -10.42 12.17
C SER A 130 5.27 -11.19 11.41
N THR A 131 5.11 -12.51 11.25
CA THR A 131 6.10 -13.35 10.59
C THR A 131 5.69 -13.59 9.14
N VAL A 132 6.59 -13.25 8.22
CA VAL A 132 6.36 -13.42 6.79
C VAL A 132 7.27 -14.53 6.27
N THR A 133 6.73 -15.38 5.41
CA THR A 133 7.49 -16.47 4.80
C THR A 133 7.63 -16.22 3.30
N VAL A 134 8.85 -16.33 2.80
CA VAL A 134 9.18 -16.14 1.40
C VAL A 134 9.96 -17.34 0.92
N ASN A 135 9.59 -17.86 -0.25
CA ASN A 135 10.29 -19.00 -0.83
C ASN A 135 11.33 -18.47 -1.81
N THR A 136 12.60 -18.57 -1.44
CA THR A 136 13.71 -18.12 -2.28
C THR A 136 14.34 -19.30 -3.01
N ASP A 137 15.30 -19.00 -3.89
CA ASP A 137 16.05 -20.05 -4.58
C ASP A 137 16.79 -20.95 -3.60
N ALA A 138 17.14 -20.41 -2.44
CA ALA A 138 17.85 -21.18 -1.41
C ALA A 138 16.91 -21.85 -0.41
N GLY A 139 15.59 -21.74 -0.61
CA GLY A 139 14.61 -22.34 0.27
C GLY A 139 13.76 -21.30 0.97
N ALA A 140 12.94 -21.76 1.91
CA ALA A 140 12.03 -20.87 2.63
C ALA A 140 12.80 -20.02 3.64
N VAL A 141 12.48 -18.72 3.66
CA VAL A 141 13.08 -17.75 4.58
C VAL A 141 11.96 -17.05 5.29
N THR A 142 12.08 -16.87 6.59
CA THR A 142 11.10 -16.10 7.36
C THR A 142 11.74 -14.84 7.91
N PHE A 143 10.93 -13.81 8.10
CA PHE A 143 11.41 -12.58 8.73
C PHE A 143 10.25 -11.92 9.44
N GLU A 144 10.57 -11.08 10.43
CA GLU A 144 9.57 -10.29 11.13
C GLU A 144 9.33 -9.01 10.35
N VAL A 145 8.08 -8.59 10.26
CA VAL A 145 7.73 -7.40 9.48
C VAL A 145 8.53 -6.19 9.95
N ASN A 146 8.68 -6.03 11.26
CA ASN A 146 9.38 -4.87 11.78
C ASN A 146 10.91 -4.97 11.67
N ALA A 147 11.42 -6.11 11.20
CA ALA A 147 12.86 -6.24 10.91
C ALA A 147 13.19 -5.79 9.49
N ALA A 148 12.19 -5.53 8.67
CA ALA A 148 12.40 -5.10 7.29
C ALA A 148 12.29 -3.60 7.21
N SER A 149 13.22 -2.97 6.48
CA SER A 149 13.11 -1.55 6.18
C SER A 149 12.12 -1.33 5.04
N SER A 150 11.97 -2.29 4.16
CA SER A 150 10.97 -2.21 3.10
C SER A 150 10.69 -3.60 2.54
N VAL A 151 9.45 -3.78 2.09
CA VAL A 151 9.01 -4.96 1.35
C VAL A 151 8.26 -4.45 0.14
N ASN A 152 8.70 -4.82 -1.05
CA ASN A 152 8.12 -4.32 -2.29
C ASN A 152 7.76 -5.46 -3.20
N LEU A 153 6.68 -5.29 -3.97
CA LEU A 153 6.36 -6.22 -5.05
C LEU A 153 7.46 -6.12 -6.11
N CYS A 154 7.90 -7.27 -6.60
CA CYS A 154 8.98 -7.33 -7.56
C CYS A 154 8.39 -7.57 -8.95
N ASP A 155 7.62 -6.63 -9.44
CA ASP A 155 6.94 -6.72 -10.72
C ASP A 155 7.54 -5.79 -11.77
N ASP A 156 8.61 -5.08 -11.40
CA ASP A 156 9.27 -4.14 -12.32
C ASP A 156 10.54 -4.70 -12.93
N GLU A 157 10.95 -5.91 -12.54
CA GLU A 157 12.20 -6.50 -13.05
C GLU A 157 12.14 -6.75 -14.55
N ASP A 158 11.00 -7.21 -15.02
CA ASP A 158 10.87 -7.57 -16.43
C ASP A 158 10.98 -6.37 -17.36
N LEU A 159 10.80 -5.17 -16.83
CA LEU A 159 10.91 -3.98 -17.65
C LEU A 159 12.36 -3.65 -18.00
N PHE A 160 13.30 -4.20 -17.25
CA PHE A 160 14.71 -3.87 -17.42
C PHE A 160 15.56 -5.03 -17.91
N ASP A 161 14.92 -6.14 -18.22
CA ASP A 161 15.66 -7.31 -18.72
C ASP A 161 15.89 -7.29 -20.23
#